data_289b708ddf43f586ba1d5ba2c27e60fd
#
_entry.id   289b708ddf43f586ba1d5ba2c27e60fd
#
_cell.length_a   1.000
_cell.length_b   1.000
_cell.length_c   1.000
_cell.angle_alpha   90.00
_cell.angle_beta   90.00
_cell.angle_gamma   90.00
#
_symmetry.space_group_name_H-M   'P 1'
#
loop_
_entity.id
_entity.type
_entity.pdbx_description
1 polymer ?
#
loop_
_entity_poly.entity_id
_entity_poly.type
_entity_poly.pdbx_seq_one_letter_code
_entity_poly.pdbx_strand_id
1 'polypeptide(L)'
;MAIGVDKKTKFYEGEMRYKNIMDFCNVYQETFFRVGEESTPNEEPKKPWMTERFPEYTKESAGTLCFNVDGALCVLIVNKEKPNDQIQNIMFSIQNWLSPKISRGIKYKFGWINSSTQNAIITGLGLSKGDGPKLVLINRGSRKRFHLYDGEITEEKLQKLFDSLASGDVRFKAFKGNKIPELDE
;
A
#
# COMPACT_ATOMS: atom_id res chain seq x y z
N MET A 1 29.73 8.49 15.46
CA MET A 1 29.63 7.08 15.94
C MET A 1 28.71 6.34 14.99
N ALA A 2 29.14 5.23 14.41
CA ALA A 2 28.31 4.36 13.57
C ALA A 2 28.38 2.93 14.13
N ILE A 3 27.27 2.20 14.10
CA ILE A 3 27.17 0.82 14.58
C ILE A 3 27.06 -0.08 13.35
N GLY A 4 28.06 -0.91 13.11
CA GLY A 4 28.06 -1.86 12.00
C GLY A 4 27.20 -3.10 12.25
N VAL A 5 26.97 -3.92 11.20
CA VAL A 5 26.20 -5.18 11.26
C VAL A 5 26.82 -6.18 12.23
N ASP A 6 28.13 -6.15 12.40
CA ASP A 6 28.89 -6.96 13.37
C ASP A 6 28.75 -6.48 14.81
N LYS A 7 27.86 -5.54 15.09
CA LYS A 7 27.66 -4.84 16.38
C LYS A 7 28.90 -4.11 16.88
N LYS A 8 29.95 -3.98 16.06
CA LYS A 8 31.10 -3.18 16.42
C LYS A 8 30.84 -1.72 16.16
N THR A 9 31.16 -0.90 17.16
CA THR A 9 31.07 0.56 17.05
C THR A 9 32.29 1.08 16.32
N LYS A 10 32.06 1.87 15.29
CA LYS A 10 33.10 2.62 14.55
C LYS A 10 33.00 4.08 14.91
N PHE A 11 34.16 4.68 15.18
CA PHE A 11 34.25 6.11 15.47
C PHE A 11 34.87 6.83 14.27
N TYR A 12 34.32 8.00 13.97
CA TYR A 12 34.90 8.87 12.99
C TYR A 12 36.07 9.64 13.61
N GLU A 13 37.25 9.53 13.04
CA GLU A 13 38.49 10.16 13.55
C GLU A 13 39.03 11.28 12.63
N GLY A 14 38.23 11.64 11.58
CA GLY A 14 38.62 12.68 10.63
C GLY A 14 38.16 14.09 11.03
N GLU A 15 38.51 15.07 10.17
CA GLU A 15 38.04 16.45 10.34
C GLU A 15 36.50 16.53 10.29
N MET A 16 35.93 17.29 11.21
CA MET A 16 34.48 17.51 11.36
C MET A 16 33.94 18.42 10.25
N ARG A 17 34.08 17.97 9.00
CA ARG A 17 33.48 18.62 7.82
C ARG A 17 32.29 17.79 7.34
N TYR A 18 31.22 18.44 6.94
CA TYR A 18 30.00 17.80 6.45
C TYR A 18 30.27 16.72 5.40
N LYS A 19 31.09 17.03 4.38
CA LYS A 19 31.45 16.09 3.32
C LYS A 19 32.13 14.83 3.88
N ASN A 20 33.12 14.98 4.75
CA ASN A 20 33.87 13.86 5.30
C ASN A 20 33.01 12.96 6.17
N ILE A 21 32.06 13.55 6.92
CA ILE A 21 31.09 12.80 7.73
C ILE A 21 30.12 12.03 6.85
N MET A 22 29.63 12.65 5.77
CA MET A 22 28.74 11.99 4.82
C MET A 22 29.43 10.84 4.09
N ASP A 23 30.69 11.03 3.65
CA ASP A 23 31.48 9.97 3.03
C ASP A 23 31.70 8.78 3.99
N PHE A 24 32.00 9.07 5.24
CA PHE A 24 32.10 8.04 6.28
C PHE A 24 30.77 7.29 6.50
N CYS A 25 29.65 7.98 6.56
CA CYS A 25 28.35 7.36 6.67
C CYS A 25 27.99 6.52 5.43
N ASN A 26 28.29 7.01 4.22
CA ASN A 26 28.01 6.32 2.98
C ASN A 26 28.79 5.01 2.86
N VAL A 27 30.07 4.96 3.26
CA VAL A 27 30.85 3.72 3.26
C VAL A 27 30.18 2.64 4.12
N TYR A 28 29.61 3.01 5.27
CA TYR A 28 28.91 2.05 6.14
C TYR A 28 27.51 1.73 5.58
N GLN A 29 26.86 2.66 4.95
CA GLN A 29 25.56 2.43 4.31
C GLN A 29 25.68 1.43 3.16
N GLU A 30 26.69 1.56 2.30
CA GLU A 30 26.95 0.58 1.25
C GLU A 30 27.28 -0.82 1.80
N THR A 31 27.99 -0.89 2.92
CA THR A 31 28.27 -2.17 3.60
C THR A 31 26.97 -2.81 4.12
N PHE A 32 26.03 -2.01 4.63
CA PHE A 32 24.71 -2.50 5.05
C PHE A 32 23.91 -3.09 3.87
N PHE A 33 23.95 -2.44 2.70
CA PHE A 33 23.23 -2.93 1.52
C PHE A 33 23.89 -4.17 0.90
N ARG A 34 25.22 -4.28 0.92
CA ARG A 34 25.95 -5.45 0.37
C ARG A 34 25.88 -6.68 1.25
N VAL A 35 25.82 -6.55 2.57
CA VAL A 35 25.67 -7.69 3.50
C VAL A 35 24.24 -8.25 3.47
N GLY A 36 23.25 -7.48 2.98
CA GLY A 36 21.90 -7.99 2.71
C GLY A 36 21.78 -8.86 1.46
N GLU A 37 22.83 -8.97 0.63
CA GLU A 37 22.85 -9.83 -0.58
C GLU A 37 23.50 -11.20 -0.35
N GLU A 38 24.18 -11.44 0.77
CA GLU A 38 24.61 -12.78 1.14
C GLU A 38 23.45 -13.53 1.81
N SER A 39 22.80 -14.35 1.01
CA SER A 39 21.74 -15.28 1.34
C SER A 39 22.02 -16.02 2.66
N THR A 40 21.34 -15.64 3.73
CA THR A 40 21.13 -16.55 4.86
C THR A 40 20.14 -17.64 4.41
N PRO A 41 20.38 -18.93 4.76
CA PRO A 41 19.55 -20.05 4.30
C PRO A 41 18.11 -20.07 4.86
N ASN A 42 17.58 -18.93 5.34
CA ASN A 42 16.25 -18.78 5.89
C ASN A 42 15.55 -17.49 5.40
N GLU A 43 15.85 -17.00 4.18
CA GLU A 43 14.99 -16.02 3.56
C GLU A 43 13.67 -16.73 3.20
N GLU A 44 12.60 -16.40 3.93
CA GLU A 44 11.26 -16.65 3.41
C GLU A 44 11.21 -16.11 1.96
N PRO A 45 10.69 -16.90 0.99
CA PRO A 45 10.70 -16.50 -0.41
C PRO A 45 10.08 -15.10 -0.51
N LYS A 46 10.85 -14.15 -1.07
CA LYS A 46 10.40 -12.76 -1.27
C LYS A 46 9.06 -12.82 -2.00
N LYS A 47 8.00 -12.49 -1.29
CA LYS A 47 6.64 -12.54 -1.82
C LYS A 47 6.56 -11.55 -2.98
N PRO A 48 6.28 -11.97 -4.22
CA PRO A 48 6.39 -11.13 -5.42
C PRO A 48 5.65 -9.81 -5.30
N TRP A 49 4.48 -9.82 -4.63
CA TRP A 49 3.65 -8.64 -4.44
C TRP A 49 4.25 -7.56 -3.53
N MET A 50 5.30 -7.86 -2.74
CA MET A 50 5.96 -6.86 -1.89
C MET A 50 6.82 -5.88 -2.69
N THR A 51 7.30 -6.30 -3.86
CA THR A 51 8.11 -5.49 -4.77
C THR A 51 7.27 -4.78 -5.84
N GLU A 52 6.01 -5.20 -6.01
CA GLU A 52 5.12 -4.56 -6.97
C GLU A 52 4.66 -3.19 -6.48
N ARG A 53 4.76 -2.22 -7.35
CA ARG A 53 4.34 -0.85 -7.10
C ARG A 53 2.81 -0.72 -6.95
N PHE A 54 2.02 -1.56 -7.66
CA PHE A 54 0.56 -1.60 -7.60
C PHE A 54 0.10 -3.07 -7.53
N PRO A 55 0.20 -3.70 -6.35
CA PRO A 55 0.02 -5.13 -6.19
C PRO A 55 -1.43 -5.58 -6.35
N GLU A 56 -1.59 -6.82 -6.80
CA GLU A 56 -2.86 -7.53 -6.78
C GLU A 56 -3.16 -8.02 -5.36
N TYR A 57 -4.42 -7.85 -4.95
CA TYR A 57 -4.93 -8.37 -3.70
C TYR A 57 -5.53 -9.76 -3.93
N THR A 58 -4.80 -10.76 -3.48
CA THR A 58 -5.17 -12.18 -3.48
C THR A 58 -5.34 -12.66 -2.04
N LYS A 59 -5.81 -13.87 -1.86
CA LYS A 59 -5.93 -14.51 -0.53
C LYS A 59 -4.63 -14.44 0.28
N GLU A 60 -3.48 -14.62 -0.38
CA GLU A 60 -2.17 -14.60 0.26
C GLU A 60 -1.64 -13.19 0.55
N SER A 61 -1.87 -12.25 -0.37
CA SER A 61 -1.28 -10.91 -0.32
C SER A 61 -2.08 -9.91 0.50
N ALA A 62 -3.42 -10.01 0.48
CA ALA A 62 -4.32 -8.98 1.02
C ALA A 62 -4.13 -8.73 2.52
N GLY A 63 -3.87 -9.79 3.29
CA GLY A 63 -3.57 -9.66 4.72
C GLY A 63 -2.37 -8.77 4.99
N THR A 64 -1.27 -9.04 4.31
CA THR A 64 -0.01 -8.30 4.47
C THR A 64 -0.09 -6.91 3.86
N LEU A 65 -0.75 -6.76 2.71
CA LEU A 65 -0.85 -5.48 2.01
C LEU A 65 -1.74 -4.46 2.72
N CYS A 66 -2.90 -4.90 3.21
CA CYS A 66 -3.85 -4.00 3.87
C CYS A 66 -4.76 -4.67 4.90
N PHE A 67 -5.34 -5.85 4.62
CA PHE A 67 -6.43 -6.39 5.43
C PHE A 67 -6.05 -6.75 6.87
N ASN A 68 -4.77 -6.91 7.22
CA ASN A 68 -4.27 -7.12 8.58
C ASN A 68 -3.40 -5.96 9.10
N VAL A 69 -3.38 -4.82 8.38
CA VAL A 69 -2.60 -3.64 8.79
C VAL A 69 -3.47 -2.68 9.60
N ASP A 70 -3.12 -2.42 10.84
CA ASP A 70 -3.88 -1.51 11.70
C ASP A 70 -3.84 -0.07 11.22
N GLY A 71 -5.00 0.59 11.27
CA GLY A 71 -5.17 1.96 10.79
C GLY A 71 -5.08 2.12 9.27
N ALA A 72 -5.10 1.00 8.53
CA ALA A 72 -5.06 1.06 7.08
C ALA A 72 -6.43 1.37 6.48
N LEU A 73 -6.40 2.23 5.46
CA LEU A 73 -7.48 2.41 4.49
C LEU A 73 -7.01 1.83 3.17
N CYS A 74 -7.65 0.76 2.73
CA CYS A 74 -7.34 0.13 1.45
C CYS A 74 -8.00 0.93 0.32
N VAL A 75 -7.23 1.31 -0.67
CA VAL A 75 -7.63 2.05 -1.87
C VAL A 75 -7.42 1.13 -3.06
N LEU A 76 -8.49 0.49 -3.53
CA LEU A 76 -8.41 -0.62 -4.45
C LEU A 76 -9.14 -0.31 -5.75
N ILE A 77 -8.51 -0.63 -6.87
CA ILE A 77 -9.16 -0.66 -8.17
C ILE A 77 -9.71 -2.07 -8.40
N VAL A 78 -11.01 -2.18 -8.55
CA VAL A 78 -11.67 -3.41 -8.99
C VAL A 78 -11.68 -3.40 -10.51
N ASN A 79 -11.01 -4.35 -11.14
CA ASN A 79 -10.96 -4.44 -12.60
C ASN A 79 -10.85 -5.91 -13.03
N LYS A 80 -11.17 -6.18 -14.28
CA LYS A 80 -11.14 -7.52 -14.89
C LYS A 80 -9.71 -8.05 -15.08
N GLU A 81 -8.80 -7.14 -15.36
CA GLU A 81 -7.39 -7.40 -15.62
C GLU A 81 -6.56 -6.35 -14.86
N LYS A 82 -5.24 -6.53 -14.83
CA LYS A 82 -4.35 -5.53 -14.24
C LYS A 82 -4.66 -4.15 -14.84
N PRO A 83 -4.92 -3.13 -14.01
CA PRO A 83 -5.19 -1.78 -14.50
C PRO A 83 -4.09 -1.28 -15.44
N ASN A 84 -4.48 -0.57 -16.48
CA ASN A 84 -3.53 0.00 -17.44
C ASN A 84 -2.63 1.06 -16.78
N ASP A 85 -1.55 1.41 -17.46
CA ASP A 85 -0.54 2.36 -16.94
C ASP A 85 -1.14 3.74 -16.62
N GLN A 86 -2.18 4.16 -17.37
CA GLN A 86 -2.85 5.42 -17.11
C GLN A 86 -3.51 5.44 -15.73
N ILE A 87 -4.28 4.40 -15.39
CA ILE A 87 -4.92 4.28 -14.06
C ILE A 87 -3.86 4.13 -12.99
N GLN A 88 -2.83 3.31 -13.21
CA GLN A 88 -1.74 3.16 -12.26
C GLN A 88 -1.04 4.50 -11.99
N ASN A 89 -0.73 5.28 -13.02
CA ASN A 89 -0.09 6.58 -12.87
C ASN A 89 -0.97 7.58 -12.10
N ILE A 90 -2.28 7.60 -12.35
CA ILE A 90 -3.23 8.41 -11.55
C ILE A 90 -3.17 7.99 -10.08
N MET A 91 -3.21 6.69 -9.78
CA MET A 91 -3.16 6.19 -8.40
C MET A 91 -1.84 6.56 -7.71
N PHE A 92 -0.74 6.60 -8.46
CA PHE A 92 0.54 7.09 -7.93
C PHE A 92 0.56 8.57 -7.64
N SER A 93 0.02 9.36 -8.56
CA SER A 93 -0.12 10.80 -8.35
C SER A 93 -0.89 11.07 -7.07
N ILE A 94 -2.00 10.36 -6.86
CA ILE A 94 -2.81 10.44 -5.63
C ILE A 94 -2.03 9.96 -4.41
N GLN A 95 -1.28 8.88 -4.49
CA GLN A 95 -0.46 8.38 -3.38
C GLN A 95 0.58 9.42 -2.95
N ASN A 96 1.27 10.03 -3.91
CA ASN A 96 2.26 11.08 -3.65
C ASN A 96 1.60 12.35 -3.07
N TRP A 97 0.44 12.73 -3.60
CA TRP A 97 -0.32 13.88 -3.11
C TRP A 97 -0.84 13.67 -1.68
N LEU A 98 -1.21 12.44 -1.31
CA LEU A 98 -1.64 12.08 0.04
C LEU A 98 -0.48 12.00 1.03
N SER A 99 0.72 11.63 0.59
CA SER A 99 1.89 11.37 1.44
C SER A 99 2.16 12.46 2.49
N PRO A 100 2.21 13.77 2.14
CA PRO A 100 2.41 14.83 3.12
C PRO A 100 1.17 15.12 3.99
N LYS A 101 -0.02 14.65 3.59
CA LYS A 101 -1.29 14.88 4.29
C LYS A 101 -1.61 13.82 5.35
N ILE A 102 -0.74 12.84 5.55
CA ILE A 102 -0.89 11.75 6.54
C ILE A 102 -0.68 12.29 7.96
N SER A 103 -1.54 13.20 8.40
CA SER A 103 -1.44 13.81 9.74
C SER A 103 -2.29 13.12 10.81
N ARG A 104 -3.10 12.12 10.48
CA ARG A 104 -4.08 11.48 11.39
C ARG A 104 -3.87 9.98 11.61
N GLY A 105 -2.68 9.45 11.35
CA GLY A 105 -2.40 8.02 11.54
C GLY A 105 -3.07 7.07 10.54
N ILE A 106 -3.75 7.59 9.51
CA ILE A 106 -4.35 6.77 8.45
C ILE A 106 -3.25 6.32 7.48
N LYS A 107 -3.10 5.02 7.29
CA LYS A 107 -2.17 4.43 6.33
C LYS A 107 -2.93 4.06 5.05
N TYR A 108 -2.75 4.83 4.00
CA TYR A 108 -3.34 4.49 2.70
C TYR A 108 -2.55 3.35 2.04
N LYS A 109 -3.27 2.31 1.63
CA LYS A 109 -2.71 1.12 0.97
C LYS A 109 -3.36 0.95 -0.39
N PHE A 110 -2.56 1.05 -1.44
CA PHE A 110 -3.01 1.03 -2.83
C PHE A 110 -2.81 -0.35 -3.45
N GLY A 111 -3.68 -0.71 -4.39
CA GLY A 111 -3.59 -1.93 -5.16
C GLY A 111 -4.86 -2.20 -5.96
N TRP A 112 -5.00 -3.41 -6.47
CA TRP A 112 -6.15 -3.77 -7.28
C TRP A 112 -6.68 -5.18 -6.96
N ILE A 113 -7.92 -5.42 -7.36
CA ILE A 113 -8.62 -6.71 -7.17
C ILE A 113 -9.12 -7.16 -8.54
N ASN A 114 -8.88 -8.42 -8.87
CA ASN A 114 -9.38 -9.03 -10.09
C ASN A 114 -10.87 -9.39 -9.94
N SER A 115 -11.73 -8.68 -10.67
CA SER A 115 -13.18 -8.91 -10.61
C SER A 115 -13.63 -10.23 -11.27
N SER A 116 -12.76 -10.87 -12.04
CA SER A 116 -13.08 -12.14 -12.70
C SER A 116 -12.85 -13.35 -11.79
N THR A 117 -11.89 -13.26 -10.87
CA THR A 117 -11.48 -14.35 -9.99
C THR A 117 -12.04 -14.21 -8.58
N GLN A 118 -12.14 -12.99 -8.04
CA GLN A 118 -12.47 -12.69 -6.65
C GLN A 118 -13.99 -12.52 -6.42
N ASN A 119 -14.78 -13.61 -6.62
CA ASN A 119 -16.24 -13.53 -6.60
C ASN A 119 -16.83 -13.12 -5.24
N ALA A 120 -16.28 -13.63 -4.14
CA ALA A 120 -16.82 -13.39 -2.80
C ALA A 120 -16.79 -11.91 -2.42
N ILE A 121 -15.65 -11.24 -2.62
CA ILE A 121 -15.52 -9.82 -2.31
C ILE A 121 -16.30 -8.95 -3.30
N ILE A 122 -16.32 -9.29 -4.58
CA ILE A 122 -17.07 -8.57 -5.62
C ILE A 122 -18.58 -8.57 -5.29
N THR A 123 -19.13 -9.74 -4.93
CA THR A 123 -20.52 -9.86 -4.47
C THR A 123 -20.74 -9.08 -3.17
N GLY A 124 -19.80 -9.14 -2.24
CA GLY A 124 -19.87 -8.40 -0.97
C GLY A 124 -19.87 -6.88 -1.14
N LEU A 125 -19.24 -6.38 -2.18
CA LEU A 125 -19.25 -4.96 -2.59
C LEU A 125 -20.52 -4.57 -3.37
N GLY A 126 -21.33 -5.53 -3.78
CA GLY A 126 -22.53 -5.30 -4.62
C GLY A 126 -22.19 -5.03 -6.08
N LEU A 127 -21.02 -5.50 -6.55
CA LEU A 127 -20.59 -5.42 -7.93
C LEU A 127 -20.90 -6.71 -8.68
N SER A 128 -20.94 -6.62 -10.00
CA SER A 128 -21.08 -7.76 -10.89
C SER A 128 -19.71 -8.27 -11.36
N LYS A 129 -19.64 -9.56 -11.65
CA LYS A 129 -18.44 -10.17 -12.22
C LYS A 129 -18.11 -9.53 -13.55
N GLY A 130 -16.88 -9.01 -13.66
CA GLY A 130 -16.42 -8.35 -14.87
C GLY A 130 -16.72 -6.85 -14.94
N ASP A 131 -17.36 -6.27 -13.91
CA ASP A 131 -17.41 -4.82 -13.77
C ASP A 131 -15.99 -4.26 -13.69
N GLY A 132 -15.75 -3.15 -14.36
CA GLY A 132 -14.46 -2.51 -14.28
C GLY A 132 -14.47 -1.12 -14.88
N PRO A 133 -13.37 -0.37 -14.75
CA PRO A 133 -12.65 -0.20 -13.50
C PRO A 133 -13.46 0.60 -12.47
N LYS A 134 -13.53 0.14 -11.24
CA LYS A 134 -14.22 0.81 -10.12
C LYS A 134 -13.24 1.04 -8.98
N LEU A 135 -13.31 2.21 -8.34
CA LEU A 135 -12.52 2.48 -7.14
C LEU A 135 -13.33 2.12 -5.89
N VAL A 136 -12.70 1.41 -4.99
CA VAL A 136 -13.27 1.00 -3.71
C VAL A 136 -12.35 1.43 -2.58
N LEU A 137 -12.91 2.05 -1.56
CA LEU A 137 -12.23 2.35 -0.31
C LEU A 137 -12.73 1.36 0.75
N ILE A 138 -11.82 0.61 1.38
CA ILE A 138 -12.17 -0.33 2.46
C ILE A 138 -11.57 0.16 3.76
N ASN A 139 -12.43 0.52 4.70
CA ASN A 139 -12.03 0.93 6.05
C ASN A 139 -12.12 -0.25 7.00
N ARG A 140 -10.99 -0.56 7.64
CA ARG A 140 -10.82 -1.67 8.59
C ARG A 140 -11.01 -1.31 10.05
N GLY A 141 -11.63 -0.20 10.37
CA GLY A 141 -11.95 0.17 11.74
C GLY A 141 -12.71 -0.93 12.51
N SER A 142 -13.22 -0.63 13.70
CA SER A 142 -14.02 -1.57 14.52
C SER A 142 -15.21 -2.15 13.75
N ARG A 143 -15.79 -1.37 12.86
CA ARG A 143 -16.77 -1.83 11.88
C ARG A 143 -16.13 -1.87 10.49
N LYS A 144 -16.19 -3.04 9.84
CA LYS A 144 -15.69 -3.21 8.47
C LYS A 144 -16.65 -2.56 7.49
N ARG A 145 -16.19 -1.53 6.80
CA ARG A 145 -17.00 -0.68 5.92
C ARG A 145 -16.30 -0.44 4.60
N PHE A 146 -17.07 -0.19 3.57
CA PHE A 146 -16.54 0.19 2.27
C PHE A 146 -17.31 1.36 1.67
N HIS A 147 -16.65 2.06 0.77
CA HIS A 147 -17.23 3.06 -0.11
C HIS A 147 -16.91 2.71 -1.54
N LEU A 148 -17.94 2.56 -2.36
CA LEU A 148 -17.80 2.38 -3.80
C LEU A 148 -17.88 3.75 -4.46
N TYR A 149 -16.85 4.13 -5.18
CA TYR A 149 -16.80 5.36 -5.91
C TYR A 149 -17.32 5.16 -7.33
N ASP A 150 -18.40 5.86 -7.66
CA ASP A 150 -19.09 5.75 -8.96
C ASP A 150 -18.65 6.83 -9.97
N GLY A 151 -17.65 7.66 -9.62
CA GLY A 151 -17.12 8.70 -10.51
C GLY A 151 -16.04 8.19 -11.44
N GLU A 152 -15.61 9.04 -12.36
CA GLU A 152 -14.45 8.77 -13.21
C GLU A 152 -13.15 8.78 -12.42
N ILE A 153 -12.24 7.87 -12.77
CA ILE A 153 -10.92 7.77 -12.16
C ILE A 153 -10.00 8.79 -12.83
N THR A 154 -10.08 10.03 -12.37
CA THR A 154 -9.20 11.13 -12.77
C THR A 154 -8.56 11.74 -11.53
N GLU A 155 -7.36 12.31 -11.69
CA GLU A 155 -6.61 12.87 -10.56
C GLU A 155 -7.42 13.91 -9.78
N GLU A 156 -8.02 14.87 -10.49
CA GLU A 156 -8.82 15.93 -9.87
C GLU A 156 -10.02 15.40 -9.08
N LYS A 157 -10.74 14.43 -9.63
CA LYS A 157 -11.92 13.86 -8.97
C LYS A 157 -11.53 13.01 -7.78
N LEU A 158 -10.40 12.29 -7.86
CA LEU A 158 -9.90 11.53 -6.72
C LEU A 158 -9.36 12.45 -5.61
N GLN A 159 -8.69 13.53 -5.94
CA GLN A 159 -8.28 14.53 -4.93
C GLN A 159 -9.51 15.07 -4.16
N LYS A 160 -10.58 15.42 -4.86
CA LYS A 160 -11.85 15.84 -4.22
C LYS A 160 -12.46 14.76 -3.35
N LEU A 161 -12.42 13.50 -3.80
CA LEU A 161 -12.88 12.34 -3.00
C LEU A 161 -12.08 12.24 -1.69
N PHE A 162 -10.76 12.33 -1.75
CA PHE A 162 -9.93 12.22 -0.55
C PHE A 162 -10.02 13.45 0.36
N ASP A 163 -10.24 14.64 -0.17
CA ASP A 163 -10.55 15.81 0.64
C ASP A 163 -11.91 15.64 1.35
N SER A 164 -12.94 15.15 0.66
CA SER A 164 -14.24 14.80 1.27
C SER A 164 -14.12 13.65 2.29
N LEU A 165 -13.19 12.74 2.09
CA LEU A 165 -12.89 11.69 3.06
C LEU A 165 -12.26 12.27 4.33
N ALA A 166 -11.37 13.23 4.19
CA ALA A 166 -10.71 13.91 5.30
C ALA A 166 -11.67 14.77 6.12
N SER A 167 -12.67 15.38 5.48
CA SER A 167 -13.76 16.14 6.15
C SER A 167 -14.84 15.24 6.76
N GLY A 168 -14.86 13.94 6.41
CA GLY A 168 -15.84 12.98 6.94
C GLY A 168 -17.15 12.93 6.14
N ASP A 169 -17.20 13.55 4.96
CA ASP A 169 -18.43 13.62 4.15
C ASP A 169 -18.68 12.34 3.34
N VAL A 170 -17.68 11.46 3.25
CA VAL A 170 -17.79 10.18 2.51
C VAL A 170 -18.59 9.16 3.35
N ARG A 171 -19.68 8.67 2.80
CA ARG A 171 -20.52 7.66 3.44
C ARG A 171 -20.02 6.26 3.13
N PHE A 172 -19.69 5.51 4.18
CA PHE A 172 -19.29 4.11 4.10
C PHE A 172 -20.47 3.18 4.39
N LYS A 173 -20.63 2.15 3.57
CA LYS A 173 -21.57 1.04 3.80
C LYS A 173 -20.89 -0.04 4.62
N ALA A 174 -21.61 -0.71 5.51
CA ALA A 174 -21.09 -1.85 6.27
C ALA A 174 -21.10 -3.11 5.41
N PHE A 175 -20.06 -3.94 5.52
CA PHE A 175 -20.11 -5.29 5.00
C PHE A 175 -21.13 -6.14 5.80
N LYS A 176 -21.80 -7.08 5.12
CA LYS A 176 -22.69 -8.03 5.77
C LYS A 176 -21.92 -8.81 6.85
N GLY A 177 -22.51 -8.93 8.04
CA GLY A 177 -21.86 -9.62 9.16
C GLY A 177 -20.62 -8.92 9.73
N ASN A 178 -20.38 -7.65 9.39
CA ASN A 178 -19.21 -6.88 9.83
C ASN A 178 -17.85 -7.55 9.51
N LYS A 179 -17.81 -8.38 8.48
CA LYS A 179 -16.62 -9.13 8.03
C LYS A 179 -16.34 -8.80 6.57
N ILE A 180 -15.08 -8.52 6.24
CA ILE A 180 -14.64 -8.40 4.84
C ILE A 180 -14.73 -9.83 4.25
N PRO A 181 -15.36 -10.02 3.10
CA PRO A 181 -15.39 -11.33 2.44
C PRO A 181 -13.97 -11.83 2.18
N GLU A 182 -13.76 -13.13 2.35
CA GLU A 182 -12.47 -13.75 2.04
C GLU A 182 -12.22 -13.69 0.53
N LEU A 183 -10.98 -13.53 0.15
CA LEU A 183 -10.58 -13.59 -1.24
C LEU A 183 -10.50 -15.04 -1.68
N ASP A 184 -10.92 -15.30 -2.91
CA ASP A 184 -10.87 -16.63 -3.52
C ASP A 184 -9.40 -17.02 -3.84
N GLU A 185 -9.13 -18.30 -4.02
CA GLU A 185 -7.81 -18.84 -4.40
C GLU A 185 -7.44 -18.51 -5.84
#